data_8fde99b61f2858b877d95c35957a241d
#
_entry.id   8fde99b61f2858b877d95c35957a241d
#
_cell.length_a   1.000
_cell.length_b   1.000
_cell.length_c   1.000
_cell.angle_alpha   90.00
_cell.angle_beta   90.00
_cell.angle_gamma   90.00
#
_symmetry.space_group_name_H-M   'P 1'
#
loop_
_entity.id
_entity.type
_entity.pdbx_description
1 polymer ?
#
loop_
_entity_poly.entity_id
_entity_poly.type
_entity_poly.pdbx_seq_one_letter_code
_entity_poly.pdbx_strand_id
1 'polypeptide(L)'
;MRWLSVMFLVSVVAAVAVAQPPANPQWQQFREQHKYHFQLREMFYKIGELEKKGGQTALTKEQAKKLLDIFKPLTQKDKLTADEAKDALKRLKAVLRPDQLNALQRIQLPRWGGRQGGGQGGGAGGPGGAGGPGGGMRFDLSRMQNFNPLSVKVDEKSPAAEFQKRRAQRVKEVLALLEKKAKG
;
A
#
# COMPACT_ATOMS: atom_id res chain seq x y z
N MET A 1 -64.26 31.37 12.34
CA MET A 1 -63.98 30.04 11.76
C MET A 1 -63.06 30.25 10.55
N ARG A 2 -61.77 30.07 10.73
CA ARG A 2 -60.76 30.24 9.63
C ARG A 2 -59.93 28.98 9.62
N TRP A 3 -60.17 28.17 8.57
CA TRP A 3 -59.43 26.95 8.29
C TRP A 3 -58.12 27.31 7.62
N LEU A 4 -57.02 27.00 8.27
CA LEU A 4 -55.66 27.08 7.69
C LEU A 4 -55.29 25.70 7.16
N SER A 5 -55.35 25.58 5.84
CA SER A 5 -54.83 24.41 5.12
C SER A 5 -53.31 24.45 5.10
N VAL A 6 -52.66 23.56 5.85
CA VAL A 6 -51.22 23.37 5.78
C VAL A 6 -50.91 22.39 4.65
N MET A 7 -50.36 22.90 3.56
CA MET A 7 -49.88 22.11 2.42
C MET A 7 -48.51 21.54 2.78
N PHE A 8 -48.45 20.22 3.01
CA PHE A 8 -47.20 19.50 3.21
C PHE A 8 -46.54 19.24 1.85
N LEU A 9 -45.45 19.95 1.58
CA LEU A 9 -44.63 19.78 0.39
C LEU A 9 -43.64 18.66 0.67
N VAL A 10 -43.97 17.44 0.18
CA VAL A 10 -43.07 16.30 0.27
C VAL A 10 -42.00 16.43 -0.83
N SER A 11 -40.81 16.87 -0.47
CA SER A 11 -39.65 16.88 -1.35
C SER A 11 -39.09 15.47 -1.47
N VAL A 12 -39.32 14.80 -2.58
CA VAL A 12 -38.70 13.53 -2.94
C VAL A 12 -37.26 13.84 -3.37
N VAL A 13 -36.29 13.62 -2.49
CA VAL A 13 -34.86 13.63 -2.84
C VAL A 13 -34.55 12.30 -3.53
N ALA A 14 -34.52 12.31 -4.86
CA ALA A 14 -34.00 11.18 -5.63
C ALA A 14 -32.48 11.04 -5.37
N ALA A 15 -32.10 10.09 -4.53
CA ALA A 15 -30.71 9.71 -4.35
C ALA A 15 -30.21 9.05 -5.64
N VAL A 16 -29.44 9.77 -6.44
CA VAL A 16 -28.72 9.20 -7.57
C VAL A 16 -27.58 8.35 -6.97
N ALA A 17 -27.81 7.05 -6.88
CA ALA A 17 -26.77 6.10 -6.56
C ALA A 17 -25.74 6.11 -7.71
N VAL A 18 -24.62 6.80 -7.51
CA VAL A 18 -23.47 6.72 -8.41
C VAL A 18 -22.94 5.29 -8.32
N ALA A 19 -23.33 4.45 -9.26
CA ALA A 19 -22.82 3.10 -9.39
C ALA A 19 -21.31 3.19 -9.63
N GLN A 20 -20.51 2.80 -8.64
CA GLN A 20 -19.08 2.67 -8.82
C GLN A 20 -18.84 1.59 -9.88
N PRO A 21 -17.95 1.85 -10.88
CA PRO A 21 -17.65 0.86 -11.89
C PRO A 21 -17.21 -0.44 -11.22
N PRO A 22 -17.70 -1.60 -11.66
CA PRO A 22 -17.37 -2.89 -11.06
C PRO A 22 -15.84 -3.05 -11.05
N ALA A 23 -15.29 -3.23 -9.87
CA ALA A 23 -13.86 -3.49 -9.72
C ALA A 23 -13.52 -4.75 -10.54
N ASN A 24 -12.49 -4.67 -11.39
CA ASN A 24 -12.07 -5.77 -12.27
C ASN A 24 -11.94 -7.07 -11.45
N PRO A 25 -12.72 -8.13 -11.74
CA PRO A 25 -12.74 -9.37 -10.95
C PRO A 25 -11.35 -10.03 -10.85
N GLN A 26 -10.54 -9.94 -11.91
CA GLN A 26 -9.17 -10.47 -11.92
C GLN A 26 -8.27 -9.74 -10.91
N TRP A 27 -8.48 -8.43 -10.75
CA TRP A 27 -7.72 -7.64 -9.77
C TRP A 27 -8.12 -7.98 -8.33
N GLN A 28 -9.40 -8.28 -8.09
CA GLN A 28 -9.88 -8.72 -6.78
C GLN A 28 -9.28 -10.09 -6.42
N GLN A 29 -9.34 -11.05 -7.33
CA GLN A 29 -8.74 -12.37 -7.15
C GLN A 29 -7.23 -12.27 -6.89
N PHE A 30 -6.53 -11.44 -7.66
CA PHE A 30 -5.11 -11.20 -7.46
C PHE A 30 -4.82 -10.63 -6.05
N ARG A 31 -5.60 -9.65 -5.59
CA ARG A 31 -5.45 -9.09 -4.25
C ARG A 31 -5.68 -10.12 -3.14
N GLU A 32 -6.68 -11.00 -3.30
CA GLU A 32 -6.93 -12.06 -2.33
C GLU A 32 -5.79 -13.08 -2.28
N GLN A 33 -5.30 -13.52 -3.44
CA GLN A 33 -4.17 -14.45 -3.53
C GLN A 33 -2.90 -13.87 -2.91
N HIS A 34 -2.68 -12.57 -3.04
CA HIS A 34 -1.48 -11.90 -2.58
C HIS A 34 -1.68 -11.03 -1.33
N LYS A 35 -2.78 -11.23 -0.58
CA LYS A 35 -3.09 -10.41 0.59
C LYS A 35 -1.96 -10.37 1.63
N TYR A 36 -1.30 -11.49 1.88
CA TYR A 36 -0.20 -11.54 2.84
C TYR A 36 1.05 -10.80 2.34
N HIS A 37 1.32 -10.79 1.04
CA HIS A 37 2.39 -10.00 0.44
C HIS A 37 2.15 -8.50 0.62
N PHE A 38 0.92 -8.05 0.38
CA PHE A 38 0.56 -6.64 0.59
C PHE A 38 0.61 -6.23 2.06
N GLN A 39 0.12 -7.08 2.95
CA GLN A 39 0.18 -6.84 4.39
C GLN A 39 1.63 -6.80 4.90
N LEU A 40 2.47 -7.72 4.44
CA LEU A 40 3.90 -7.75 4.78
C LEU A 40 4.61 -6.47 4.35
N ARG A 41 4.39 -6.05 3.11
CA ARG A 41 4.92 -4.79 2.58
C ARG A 41 4.47 -3.60 3.39
N GLU A 42 3.18 -3.53 3.69
CA GLU A 42 2.61 -2.44 4.47
C GLU A 42 3.24 -2.38 5.86
N MET A 43 3.31 -3.51 6.55
CA MET A 43 3.91 -3.61 7.88
C MET A 43 5.39 -3.20 7.86
N PHE A 44 6.16 -3.64 6.86
CA PHE A 44 7.56 -3.27 6.69
C PHE A 44 7.76 -1.76 6.62
N TYR A 45 7.01 -1.07 5.76
CA TYR A 45 7.14 0.38 5.63
C TYR A 45 6.60 1.13 6.84
N LYS A 46 5.53 0.65 7.45
CA LYS A 46 4.99 1.24 8.70
C LYS A 46 5.99 1.14 9.85
N ILE A 47 6.73 0.03 9.96
CA ILE A 47 7.82 -0.12 10.93
C ILE A 47 8.92 0.93 10.69
N GLY A 48 9.30 1.17 9.43
CA GLY A 48 10.23 2.23 9.07
C GLY A 48 9.74 3.62 9.48
N GLU A 49 8.47 3.91 9.24
CA GLU A 49 7.87 5.20 9.64
C GLU A 49 7.72 5.32 11.17
N LEU A 50 7.44 4.22 11.86
CA LEU A 50 7.39 4.19 13.33
C LEU A 50 8.76 4.57 13.93
N GLU A 51 9.84 3.99 13.40
CA GLU A 51 11.20 4.28 13.86
C GLU A 51 11.62 5.73 13.55
N LYS A 52 11.24 6.26 12.38
CA LYS A 52 11.49 7.68 12.03
C LYS A 52 10.78 8.65 12.99
N LYS A 53 9.56 8.32 13.40
CA LYS A 53 8.80 9.14 14.36
C LYS A 53 9.44 9.14 15.75
N GLY A 54 10.08 8.04 16.13
CA GLY A 54 10.70 7.92 17.44
C GLY A 54 9.70 7.92 18.61
N GLY A 55 10.13 8.40 19.76
CA GLY A 55 9.32 8.53 20.96
C GLY A 55 9.07 7.22 21.70
N GLN A 56 8.00 7.14 22.48
CA GLN A 56 7.71 5.99 23.35
C GLN A 56 7.43 4.69 22.58
N THR A 57 6.94 4.78 21.35
CA THR A 57 6.67 3.63 20.49
C THR A 57 7.85 3.25 19.59
N ALA A 58 8.99 3.92 19.70
CA ALA A 58 10.20 3.55 18.98
C ALA A 58 10.60 2.10 19.27
N LEU A 59 11.29 1.48 18.32
CA LEU A 59 11.80 0.12 18.51
C LEU A 59 12.93 0.11 19.55
N THR A 60 13.05 -1.00 20.27
CA THR A 60 14.27 -1.26 21.05
C THR A 60 15.37 -1.81 20.13
N LYS A 61 16.60 -1.80 20.62
CA LYS A 61 17.77 -2.37 19.92
C LYS A 61 17.56 -3.86 19.62
N GLU A 62 17.04 -4.61 20.58
CA GLU A 62 16.76 -6.04 20.46
C GLU A 62 15.63 -6.30 19.45
N GLN A 63 14.59 -5.47 19.46
CA GLN A 63 13.53 -5.56 18.46
C GLN A 63 14.08 -5.30 17.06
N ALA A 64 14.90 -4.28 16.88
CA ALA A 64 15.51 -3.96 15.58
C ALA A 64 16.36 -5.13 15.06
N LYS A 65 17.15 -5.80 15.92
CA LYS A 65 17.89 -7.00 15.56
C LYS A 65 16.98 -8.13 15.07
N LYS A 66 15.95 -8.47 15.87
CA LYS A 66 14.99 -9.52 15.52
C LYS A 66 14.24 -9.21 14.23
N LEU A 67 13.89 -7.94 13.97
CA LEU A 67 13.25 -7.51 12.74
C LEU A 67 14.19 -7.65 11.54
N LEU A 68 15.47 -7.32 11.69
CA LEU A 68 16.49 -7.52 10.64
C LEU A 68 16.66 -9.01 10.31
N ASP A 69 16.68 -9.89 11.31
CA ASP A 69 16.77 -11.34 11.11
C ASP A 69 15.58 -11.90 10.32
N ILE A 70 14.41 -11.26 10.43
CA ILE A 70 13.24 -11.63 9.65
C ILE A 70 13.31 -11.03 8.24
N PHE A 71 13.65 -9.74 8.10
CA PHE A 71 13.55 -9.04 6.82
C PHE A 71 14.71 -9.31 5.86
N LYS A 72 15.95 -9.40 6.36
CA LYS A 72 17.15 -9.59 5.49
C LYS A 72 17.01 -10.79 4.56
N PRO A 73 16.66 -12.00 5.04
CA PRO A 73 16.48 -13.15 4.17
C PRO A 73 15.38 -12.93 3.12
N LEU A 74 14.28 -12.27 3.50
CA LEU A 74 13.17 -12.02 2.59
C LEU A 74 13.56 -11.05 1.46
N THR A 75 14.33 -10.02 1.76
CA THR A 75 14.72 -9.01 0.75
C THR A 75 15.68 -9.54 -0.31
N GLN A 76 16.37 -10.63 -0.05
CA GLN A 76 17.29 -11.28 -0.98
C GLN A 76 16.59 -12.30 -1.91
N LYS A 77 15.35 -12.66 -1.62
CA LYS A 77 14.57 -13.59 -2.46
C LYS A 77 13.97 -12.86 -3.67
N ASP A 78 13.96 -13.52 -4.81
CA ASP A 78 13.27 -13.03 -6.01
C ASP A 78 11.75 -13.20 -5.88
N LYS A 79 11.35 -14.34 -5.31
CA LYS A 79 9.96 -14.73 -5.13
C LYS A 79 9.69 -14.97 -3.65
N LEU A 80 8.45 -14.75 -3.25
CA LEU A 80 7.96 -15.00 -1.92
C LEU A 80 6.62 -15.74 -2.03
N THR A 81 6.45 -16.85 -1.31
CA THR A 81 5.17 -17.56 -1.27
C THR A 81 4.20 -16.90 -0.29
N ALA A 82 2.91 -17.20 -0.43
CA ALA A 82 1.90 -16.69 0.50
C ALA A 82 2.13 -17.21 1.94
N ASP A 83 2.59 -18.44 2.08
CA ASP A 83 2.87 -19.03 3.40
C ASP A 83 4.10 -18.40 4.05
N GLU A 84 5.17 -18.16 3.30
CA GLU A 84 6.34 -17.42 3.80
C GLU A 84 5.97 -16.00 4.24
N ALA A 85 5.14 -15.30 3.46
CA ALA A 85 4.66 -13.97 3.82
C ALA A 85 3.79 -13.99 5.09
N LYS A 86 2.94 -15.00 5.23
CA LYS A 86 2.10 -15.21 6.41
C LYS A 86 2.92 -15.52 7.66
N ASP A 87 3.92 -16.41 7.54
CA ASP A 87 4.83 -16.73 8.65
C ASP A 87 5.65 -15.51 9.08
N ALA A 88 6.21 -14.78 8.12
CA ALA A 88 6.92 -13.54 8.40
C ALA A 88 6.02 -12.54 9.17
N LEU A 89 4.77 -12.34 8.74
CA LEU A 89 3.82 -11.48 9.44
C LEU A 89 3.56 -11.93 10.89
N LYS A 90 3.43 -13.24 11.12
CA LYS A 90 3.25 -13.81 12.46
C LYS A 90 4.47 -13.50 13.34
N ARG A 91 5.67 -13.73 12.82
CA ARG A 91 6.93 -13.45 13.53
C ARG A 91 7.11 -11.97 13.82
N LEU A 92 6.80 -11.09 12.86
CA LEU A 92 6.84 -9.63 13.05
C LEU A 92 5.93 -9.16 14.19
N LYS A 93 4.69 -9.66 14.21
CA LYS A 93 3.72 -9.34 15.27
C LYS A 93 4.19 -9.82 16.66
N ALA A 94 4.91 -10.93 16.73
CA ALA A 94 5.46 -11.47 17.98
C ALA A 94 6.65 -10.64 18.51
N VAL A 95 7.37 -9.93 17.67
CA VAL A 95 8.49 -9.05 18.05
C VAL A 95 8.00 -7.72 18.60
N LEU A 96 6.87 -7.22 18.10
CA LEU A 96 6.34 -5.89 18.41
C LEU A 96 5.44 -5.92 19.64
N ARG A 97 5.49 -4.86 20.45
CA ARG A 97 4.61 -4.66 21.59
C ARG A 97 3.20 -4.24 21.16
N PRO A 98 2.17 -4.45 22.00
CA PRO A 98 0.79 -4.04 21.69
C PRO A 98 0.64 -2.55 21.38
N ASP A 99 1.35 -1.67 22.10
CA ASP A 99 1.34 -0.23 21.85
C ASP A 99 1.94 0.13 20.49
N GLN A 100 3.01 -0.55 20.09
CA GLN A 100 3.63 -0.40 18.76
C GLN A 100 2.69 -0.91 17.66
N LEU A 101 2.02 -2.04 17.85
CA LEU A 101 1.04 -2.55 16.88
C LEU A 101 -0.13 -1.58 16.70
N ASN A 102 -0.63 -0.99 17.79
CA ASN A 102 -1.66 0.06 17.74
C ASN A 102 -1.15 1.32 17.03
N ALA A 103 0.10 1.72 17.27
CA ALA A 103 0.71 2.86 16.59
C ALA A 103 0.83 2.60 15.08
N LEU A 104 1.23 1.38 14.67
CA LEU A 104 1.30 1.00 13.26
C LEU A 104 -0.05 1.09 12.55
N GLN A 105 -1.16 0.78 13.21
CA GLN A 105 -2.50 0.90 12.62
C GLN A 105 -2.85 2.36 12.27
N ARG A 106 -2.36 3.32 13.07
CA ARG A 106 -2.60 4.76 12.87
C ARG A 106 -1.68 5.38 11.81
N ILE A 107 -0.59 4.70 11.41
CA ILE A 107 0.32 5.19 10.38
C ILE A 107 -0.34 5.01 9.02
N GLN A 108 -0.59 6.12 8.34
CA GLN A 108 -1.02 6.13 6.94
C GLN A 108 0.23 6.23 6.06
N LEU A 109 0.42 5.23 5.20
CA LEU A 109 1.47 5.29 4.18
C LEU A 109 0.98 6.14 3.00
N PRO A 110 1.87 6.91 2.35
CA PRO A 110 1.52 7.58 1.11
C PRO A 110 0.95 6.57 0.11
N ARG A 111 -0.19 6.90 -0.51
CA ARG A 111 -0.80 6.03 -1.54
C ARG A 111 0.14 5.93 -2.74
N TRP A 112 0.76 4.78 -2.89
CA TRP A 112 1.67 4.50 -3.99
C TRP A 112 0.87 4.08 -5.22
N GLY A 113 0.95 4.88 -6.28
CA GLY A 113 0.31 4.60 -7.56
C GLY A 113 -1.01 5.29 -7.81
N GLY A 114 -1.54 6.07 -6.86
CA GLY A 114 -2.58 7.03 -7.15
C GLY A 114 -1.95 8.30 -7.73
N ARG A 115 -2.24 8.66 -8.95
CA ARG A 115 -2.09 10.03 -9.43
C ARG A 115 -2.70 10.91 -8.36
N GLN A 116 -1.87 11.73 -7.73
CA GLN A 116 -2.28 12.86 -6.91
C GLN A 116 -2.87 13.90 -7.87
N GLY A 117 -4.05 13.61 -8.40
CA GLY A 117 -4.86 14.45 -9.24
C GLY A 117 -6.10 14.87 -8.47
N GLY A 118 -5.89 15.50 -7.32
CA GLY A 118 -6.89 16.22 -6.57
C GLY A 118 -6.53 17.70 -6.57
N GLY A 119 -6.23 18.25 -7.73
CA GLY A 119 -6.20 19.68 -7.98
C GLY A 119 -7.62 20.11 -8.26
N GLN A 120 -8.30 20.70 -7.27
CA GLN A 120 -9.47 21.52 -7.42
C GLN A 120 -9.03 22.76 -8.18
N GLY A 121 -9.15 22.71 -9.50
CA GLY A 121 -8.90 23.80 -10.41
C GLY A 121 -9.88 23.71 -11.54
N GLY A 122 -10.99 24.46 -11.43
CA GLY A 122 -11.91 24.70 -12.54
C GLY A 122 -11.15 25.38 -13.68
N GLY A 123 -11.18 24.79 -14.85
CA GLY A 123 -10.64 25.30 -16.08
C GLY A 123 -11.44 24.79 -17.24
N ALA A 124 -12.19 25.71 -17.82
CA ALA A 124 -13.11 25.53 -18.94
C ALA A 124 -12.47 24.83 -20.15
N GLY A 125 -13.28 23.98 -20.76
CA GLY A 125 -13.43 23.62 -22.16
C GLY A 125 -12.27 23.89 -23.13
N GLY A 126 -11.68 22.79 -23.62
CA GLY A 126 -10.99 22.76 -24.90
C GLY A 126 -11.52 21.57 -25.70
N PRO A 127 -12.19 21.78 -26.87
CA PRO A 127 -12.60 20.69 -27.73
C PRO A 127 -11.42 20.26 -28.60
N GLY A 128 -11.08 18.98 -28.59
CA GLY A 128 -10.21 18.41 -29.62
C GLY A 128 -8.86 17.89 -29.12
N GLY A 129 -8.87 16.69 -28.62
CA GLY A 129 -7.68 15.85 -28.49
C GLY A 129 -8.04 14.45 -28.97
N ALA A 130 -7.83 14.24 -30.30
CA ALA A 130 -8.01 12.96 -30.97
C ALA A 130 -7.26 11.85 -30.21
N GLY A 131 -7.93 10.72 -30.09
CA GLY A 131 -7.52 9.49 -29.45
C GLY A 131 -6.07 9.12 -29.68
N GLY A 132 -5.27 9.26 -28.65
CA GLY A 132 -4.08 8.47 -28.52
C GLY A 132 -4.51 7.01 -28.34
N PRO A 133 -3.88 6.03 -29.02
CA PRO A 133 -4.18 4.63 -28.79
C PRO A 133 -3.85 4.34 -27.34
N GLY A 134 -4.90 4.24 -26.54
CA GLY A 134 -4.83 3.82 -25.16
C GLY A 134 -4.31 2.39 -25.11
N GLY A 135 -3.02 2.25 -25.23
CA GLY A 135 -2.29 1.06 -24.90
C GLY A 135 -2.45 0.81 -23.43
N GLY A 136 -3.63 0.34 -23.01
CA GLY A 136 -3.82 -0.23 -21.71
C GLY A 136 -2.77 -1.31 -21.56
N MET A 137 -1.70 -1.02 -20.82
CA MET A 137 -0.76 -2.06 -20.41
C MET A 137 -1.63 -3.15 -19.78
N ARG A 138 -1.89 -4.20 -20.56
CA ARG A 138 -2.44 -5.43 -20.00
C ARG A 138 -1.40 -5.91 -19.03
N PHE A 139 -1.63 -5.56 -17.76
CA PHE A 139 -0.84 -6.12 -16.67
C PHE A 139 -1.05 -7.63 -16.73
N ASP A 140 -0.03 -8.33 -17.20
CA ASP A 140 0.01 -9.77 -17.18
C ASP A 140 0.18 -10.22 -15.73
N LEU A 141 -0.96 -10.40 -15.06
CA LEU A 141 -1.01 -10.82 -13.66
C LEU A 141 -0.37 -12.20 -13.46
N SER A 142 -0.25 -13.01 -14.52
CA SER A 142 0.39 -14.33 -14.43
C SER A 142 1.88 -14.24 -14.11
N ARG A 143 2.55 -13.16 -14.55
CA ARG A 143 3.95 -12.89 -14.23
C ARG A 143 4.18 -12.44 -12.79
N MET A 144 3.12 -12.07 -12.09
CA MET A 144 3.19 -11.62 -10.69
C MET A 144 2.93 -12.75 -9.69
N GLN A 145 2.83 -14.00 -10.14
CA GLN A 145 2.74 -15.13 -9.22
C GLN A 145 3.98 -15.18 -8.33
N ASN A 146 3.77 -15.25 -7.02
CA ASN A 146 4.83 -15.30 -6.00
C ASN A 146 5.81 -14.11 -6.07
N PHE A 147 5.36 -12.92 -6.49
CA PHE A 147 6.21 -11.75 -6.49
C PHE A 147 6.64 -11.41 -5.06
N ASN A 148 7.89 -10.92 -4.92
CA ASN A 148 8.37 -10.44 -3.64
C ASN A 148 8.29 -8.90 -3.56
N PRO A 149 7.39 -8.33 -2.75
CA PRO A 149 7.26 -6.88 -2.64
C PRO A 149 8.43 -6.21 -1.91
N LEU A 150 9.28 -6.98 -1.22
CA LEU A 150 10.43 -6.51 -0.47
C LEU A 150 11.77 -6.80 -1.18
N SER A 151 11.76 -7.46 -2.34
CA SER A 151 13.00 -7.78 -3.06
C SER A 151 13.80 -6.52 -3.39
N VAL A 152 15.08 -6.54 -3.09
CA VAL A 152 16.06 -5.50 -3.49
C VAL A 152 16.69 -5.78 -4.84
N LYS A 153 16.42 -6.94 -5.42
CA LYS A 153 16.89 -7.30 -6.75
C LYS A 153 16.11 -6.54 -7.82
N VAL A 154 16.81 -6.14 -8.87
CA VAL A 154 16.27 -5.37 -9.99
C VAL A 154 16.57 -6.15 -11.27
N ASP A 155 15.54 -6.40 -12.07
CA ASP A 155 15.70 -6.90 -13.43
C ASP A 155 15.84 -5.68 -14.37
N GLU A 156 17.07 -5.38 -14.76
CA GLU A 156 17.41 -4.24 -15.61
C GLU A 156 16.76 -4.33 -17.01
N LYS A 157 16.42 -5.54 -17.46
CA LYS A 157 15.78 -5.77 -18.75
C LYS A 157 14.24 -5.64 -18.70
N SER A 158 13.69 -5.53 -17.51
CA SER A 158 12.25 -5.39 -17.32
C SER A 158 11.77 -3.98 -17.68
N PRO A 159 10.63 -3.82 -18.37
CA PRO A 159 9.97 -2.52 -18.54
C PRO A 159 9.67 -1.81 -17.22
N ALA A 160 9.64 -2.56 -16.11
CA ALA A 160 9.42 -2.04 -14.78
C ALA A 160 10.71 -1.76 -13.98
N ALA A 161 11.89 -1.78 -14.63
CA ALA A 161 13.19 -1.63 -13.96
C ALA A 161 13.25 -0.38 -13.07
N GLU A 162 12.82 0.77 -13.56
CA GLU A 162 12.82 2.01 -12.79
C GLU A 162 11.90 1.96 -11.56
N PHE A 163 10.77 1.30 -11.67
CA PHE A 163 9.89 1.06 -10.52
C PHE A 163 10.56 0.12 -9.51
N GLN A 164 11.22 -0.94 -10.00
CA GLN A 164 11.96 -1.88 -9.15
C GLN A 164 13.12 -1.20 -8.43
N LYS A 165 13.90 -0.34 -9.11
CA LYS A 165 14.98 0.46 -8.51
C LYS A 165 14.48 1.33 -7.35
N ARG A 166 13.41 2.11 -7.59
CA ARG A 166 12.80 2.95 -6.56
C ARG A 166 12.29 2.15 -5.36
N ARG A 167 11.68 0.98 -5.62
CA ARG A 167 11.25 0.07 -4.57
C ARG A 167 12.44 -0.45 -3.78
N ALA A 168 13.46 -0.98 -4.45
CA ALA A 168 14.68 -1.49 -3.84
C ALA A 168 15.38 -0.44 -2.98
N GLN A 169 15.48 0.80 -3.47
CA GLN A 169 16.06 1.91 -2.71
C GLN A 169 15.32 2.14 -1.40
N ARG A 170 13.99 2.19 -1.41
CA ARG A 170 13.21 2.37 -0.19
C ARG A 170 13.31 1.20 0.78
N VAL A 171 13.40 -0.03 0.26
CA VAL A 171 13.64 -1.20 1.12
C VAL A 171 14.99 -1.07 1.81
N LYS A 172 16.05 -0.69 1.09
CA LYS A 172 17.38 -0.44 1.65
C LYS A 172 17.36 0.67 2.71
N GLU A 173 16.62 1.74 2.50
CA GLU A 173 16.47 2.84 3.48
C GLU A 173 15.86 2.36 4.80
N VAL A 174 14.78 1.57 4.74
CA VAL A 174 14.18 1.00 5.96
C VAL A 174 15.14 0.04 6.66
N LEU A 175 15.84 -0.83 5.91
CA LEU A 175 16.84 -1.72 6.49
C LEU A 175 17.97 -0.95 7.17
N ALA A 176 18.46 0.13 6.55
CA ALA A 176 19.50 0.98 7.11
C ALA A 176 19.07 1.66 8.42
N LEU A 177 17.80 2.10 8.52
CA LEU A 177 17.23 2.62 9.76
C LEU A 177 17.23 1.55 10.87
N LEU A 178 16.79 0.33 10.55
CA LEU A 178 16.79 -0.78 11.51
C LEU A 178 18.22 -1.16 11.91
N GLU A 179 19.18 -1.17 10.99
CA GLU A 179 20.60 -1.44 11.28
C GLU A 179 21.20 -0.38 12.19
N LYS A 180 20.91 0.90 11.92
CA LYS A 180 21.33 1.99 12.80
C LYS A 180 20.79 1.78 14.21
N LYS A 181 19.51 1.45 14.34
CA LYS A 181 18.85 1.18 15.62
C LYS A 181 19.43 -0.04 16.33
N ALA A 182 19.77 -1.08 15.60
CA ALA A 182 20.33 -2.30 16.14
C ALA A 182 21.77 -2.13 16.69
N LYS A 183 22.50 -1.11 16.23
CA LYS A 183 23.88 -0.80 16.67
C LYS A 183 23.91 0.17 17.86
N GLY A 184 23.05 1.19 17.85
CA GLY A 184 22.94 2.24 18.88
C GLY A 184 21.95 1.92 19.94
#